data_fe80c631238c1627c662cbc32012d2c4
#
_entry.id   fe80c631238c1627c662cbc32012d2c4
#
_cell.length_a   1.000
_cell.length_b   1.000
_cell.length_c   1.000
_cell.angle_alpha   90.00
_cell.angle_beta   90.00
_cell.angle_gamma   90.00
#
_symmetry.space_group_name_H-M   'P 1'
#
loop_
_entity.id
_entity.type
_entity.pdbx_description
1 polymer ?
#
loop_
_entity_poly.entity_id
_entity_poly.type
_entity_poly.pdbx_seq_one_letter_code
_entity_poly.pdbx_strand_id
1 'polypeptide(L)'
;AGDFNRSTILSMSTSAYDAWYNLLTPNERKLLLRTIRDNGKKFYHEYVNHLENRIADNHVWQMTFRILNMAAFATYGELPMASTWVDYCYNEWVSRLPGLNADGGWHNGDSYFQVNLRTLIEVPAFYSRISGFDFFADPWYNNNAFYVIYQQPPFSKSAGQGNSHESKMKPNGTRVGYADALARECNNPWAAAYVRTILQKEPDIMEKTFLGKSGDLTWYRCTTKKALPKEGHTLAELPMAKVFNETGIGTMNTSLGDIDKNAMLSFRSSSYGSTSHALANQNAFNTFYGGKAIFTAADIVQVLRTIIVCILTVKPSAHNSILVNGMTQKIGTEGYGWIPRWYEGEKNSLIW
;
A
#
# COMPACT_ATOMS: atom_id res chain seq x y z
N ALA A 1 18.86 6.83 -5.05
CA ALA A 1 17.95 7.41 -4.07
C ALA A 1 16.88 8.22 -4.81
N GLY A 2 15.61 7.88 -4.59
CA GLY A 2 14.52 8.59 -5.25
C GLY A 2 14.56 10.07 -4.91
N ASP A 3 14.60 10.89 -5.95
CA ASP A 3 14.59 12.32 -5.78
C ASP A 3 13.15 12.80 -5.56
N PHE A 4 12.72 12.80 -4.30
CA PHE A 4 11.37 13.24 -3.92
C PHE A 4 11.08 14.67 -4.34
N ASN A 5 12.08 15.56 -4.33
CA ASN A 5 11.88 16.93 -4.78
C ASN A 5 11.59 16.98 -6.28
N ARG A 6 12.31 16.21 -7.06
CA ARG A 6 12.08 16.10 -8.50
C ARG A 6 10.72 15.46 -8.81
N SER A 7 10.32 14.43 -8.06
CA SER A 7 9.01 13.83 -8.23
C SER A 7 7.89 14.83 -7.92
N THR A 8 8.06 15.65 -6.90
CA THR A 8 7.11 16.73 -6.58
C THR A 8 7.03 17.74 -7.70
N ILE A 9 8.18 18.20 -8.23
CA ILE A 9 8.21 19.14 -9.36
C ILE A 9 7.49 18.53 -10.58
N LEU A 10 7.80 17.28 -10.92
CA LEU A 10 7.15 16.61 -12.05
C LEU A 10 5.65 16.48 -11.84
N SER A 11 5.20 16.05 -10.65
CA SER A 11 3.78 15.91 -10.33
C SER A 11 3.03 17.24 -10.41
N MET A 12 3.58 18.29 -9.79
CA MET A 12 2.94 19.61 -9.78
C MET A 12 2.90 20.23 -11.17
N SER A 13 4.01 20.16 -11.92
CA SER A 13 4.06 20.68 -13.28
C SER A 13 3.08 19.94 -14.21
N THR A 14 2.98 18.62 -14.07
CA THR A 14 2.03 17.81 -14.83
C THR A 14 0.59 18.17 -14.49
N SER A 15 0.27 18.26 -13.21
CA SER A 15 -1.09 18.61 -12.76
C SER A 15 -1.48 20.03 -13.21
N ALA A 16 -0.58 20.99 -13.12
CA ALA A 16 -0.82 22.35 -13.60
C ALA A 16 -1.02 22.39 -15.11
N TYR A 17 -0.18 21.64 -15.85
CA TYR A 17 -0.27 21.56 -17.30
C TYR A 17 -1.62 21.00 -17.76
N ASP A 18 -2.04 19.88 -17.17
CA ASP A 18 -3.28 19.20 -17.51
C ASP A 18 -4.52 20.01 -17.10
N ALA A 19 -4.58 20.46 -15.83
CA ALA A 19 -5.75 21.14 -15.29
C ALA A 19 -5.98 22.53 -15.91
N TRP A 20 -4.93 23.24 -16.27
CA TRP A 20 -5.02 24.61 -16.79
C TRP A 20 -4.68 24.72 -18.28
N TYR A 21 -4.64 23.62 -19.00
CA TYR A 21 -4.21 23.56 -20.40
C TYR A 21 -4.79 24.67 -21.27
N ASN A 22 -6.11 24.90 -21.20
CA ASN A 22 -6.81 25.90 -21.98
C ASN A 22 -6.62 27.35 -21.47
N LEU A 23 -6.09 27.52 -20.26
CA LEU A 23 -5.88 28.83 -19.64
C LEU A 23 -4.43 29.30 -19.75
N LEU A 24 -3.48 28.38 -20.03
CA LEU A 24 -2.06 28.69 -20.13
C LEU A 24 -1.75 29.48 -21.39
N THR A 25 -0.97 30.52 -21.23
CA THR A 25 -0.33 31.20 -22.38
C THR A 25 0.67 30.27 -23.09
N PRO A 26 1.00 30.53 -24.36
CA PRO A 26 2.01 29.75 -25.08
C PRO A 26 3.37 29.65 -24.36
N ASN A 27 3.79 30.70 -23.69
CA ASN A 27 5.06 30.71 -22.95
C ASN A 27 5.00 29.87 -21.68
N GLU A 28 3.91 29.93 -20.92
CA GLU A 28 3.70 29.10 -19.72
C GLU A 28 3.59 27.63 -20.11
N ARG A 29 2.87 27.30 -21.16
CA ARG A 29 2.77 25.95 -21.70
C ARG A 29 4.15 25.40 -22.09
N LYS A 30 4.94 26.19 -22.82
CA LYS A 30 6.30 25.82 -23.19
C LYS A 30 7.22 25.60 -21.98
N LEU A 31 7.08 26.43 -20.94
CA LEU A 31 7.85 26.29 -19.69
C LEU A 31 7.50 25.00 -18.97
N LEU A 32 6.21 24.70 -18.80
CA LEU A 32 5.74 23.48 -18.13
C LEU A 32 6.15 22.24 -18.91
N LEU A 33 5.96 22.21 -20.24
CA LEU A 33 6.42 21.10 -21.09
C LEU A 33 7.92 20.83 -20.97
N ARG A 34 8.73 21.89 -20.93
CA ARG A 34 10.19 21.75 -20.71
C ARG A 34 10.48 21.15 -19.34
N THR A 35 9.81 21.62 -18.29
CA THR A 35 9.97 21.12 -16.92
C THR A 35 9.57 19.66 -16.82
N ILE A 36 8.44 19.28 -17.40
CA ILE A 36 7.95 17.89 -17.43
C ILE A 36 8.95 17.00 -18.20
N ARG A 37 9.36 17.44 -19.40
CA ARG A 37 10.34 16.72 -20.23
C ARG A 37 11.64 16.44 -19.47
N ASP A 38 12.22 17.48 -18.87
CA ASP A 38 13.55 17.39 -18.27
C ASP A 38 13.55 16.53 -17.01
N ASN A 39 12.47 16.55 -16.23
CA ASN A 39 12.33 15.69 -15.05
C ASN A 39 11.91 14.26 -15.44
N GLY A 40 10.96 14.11 -16.36
CA GLY A 40 10.51 12.80 -16.84
C GLY A 40 11.63 11.99 -17.50
N LYS A 41 12.47 12.62 -18.32
CA LYS A 41 13.66 11.97 -18.93
C LYS A 41 14.61 11.40 -17.87
N LYS A 42 14.81 12.11 -16.77
CA LYS A 42 15.70 11.65 -15.69
C LYS A 42 15.13 10.44 -14.98
N PHE A 43 13.82 10.44 -14.67
CA PHE A 43 13.16 9.26 -14.09
C PHE A 43 13.18 8.08 -15.04
N TYR A 44 12.80 8.27 -16.31
CA TYR A 44 12.83 7.21 -17.30
C TYR A 44 14.24 6.59 -17.41
N HIS A 45 15.28 7.43 -17.51
CA HIS A 45 16.67 6.97 -17.58
C HIS A 45 17.07 6.19 -16.32
N GLU A 46 16.66 6.65 -15.14
CA GLU A 46 16.96 5.97 -13.89
C GLU A 46 16.24 4.61 -13.81
N TYR A 47 14.99 4.52 -14.26
CA TYR A 47 14.25 3.25 -14.24
C TYR A 47 14.89 2.23 -15.15
N VAL A 48 15.08 2.56 -16.41
CA VAL A 48 15.66 1.65 -17.40
C VAL A 48 17.06 1.16 -17.02
N ASN A 49 17.88 2.00 -16.39
CA ASN A 49 19.26 1.65 -16.10
C ASN A 49 19.52 1.13 -14.67
N HIS A 50 18.64 1.44 -13.71
CA HIS A 50 18.96 1.22 -12.30
C HIS A 50 17.84 0.57 -11.48
N LEU A 51 16.58 0.68 -11.88
CA LEU A 51 15.44 0.25 -11.08
C LEU A 51 14.74 -1.02 -11.58
N GLU A 52 14.98 -1.43 -12.80
CA GLU A 52 14.33 -2.63 -13.38
C GLU A 52 14.60 -3.91 -12.58
N ASN A 53 15.75 -3.97 -11.93
CA ASN A 53 16.11 -5.11 -11.08
C ASN A 53 15.60 -4.98 -9.65
N ARG A 54 14.89 -3.90 -9.31
CA ARG A 54 14.33 -3.70 -7.99
C ARG A 54 12.92 -4.27 -7.91
N ILE A 55 12.59 -4.68 -6.72
CA ILE A 55 11.26 -5.24 -6.43
C ILE A 55 10.21 -4.15 -6.63
N ALA A 56 9.14 -4.50 -7.34
CA ALA A 56 8.04 -3.60 -7.68
C ALA A 56 7.31 -2.99 -6.45
N ASP A 57 7.50 -3.55 -5.28
CA ASP A 57 6.97 -3.06 -4.01
C ASP A 57 7.80 -1.94 -3.36
N ASN A 58 8.87 -1.51 -3.98
CA ASN A 58 9.62 -0.35 -3.50
C ASN A 58 8.76 0.91 -3.64
N HIS A 59 8.38 1.50 -2.50
CA HIS A 59 7.50 2.66 -2.45
C HIS A 59 8.01 3.86 -3.25
N VAL A 60 9.31 4.07 -3.30
CA VAL A 60 9.91 5.16 -4.10
C VAL A 60 9.65 4.93 -5.57
N TRP A 61 9.88 3.69 -6.05
CA TRP A 61 9.63 3.32 -7.43
C TRP A 61 8.15 3.48 -7.77
N GLN A 62 7.25 2.95 -6.97
CA GLN A 62 5.82 3.03 -7.25
C GLN A 62 5.29 4.48 -7.27
N MET A 63 5.70 5.31 -6.32
CA MET A 63 5.30 6.72 -6.31
C MET A 63 5.78 7.47 -7.54
N THR A 64 7.05 7.35 -7.88
CA THR A 64 7.64 8.05 -9.03
C THR A 64 7.17 7.46 -10.36
N PHE A 65 6.94 6.15 -10.43
CA PHE A 65 6.35 5.46 -11.56
C PHE A 65 4.97 6.01 -11.93
N ARG A 66 4.07 6.14 -10.95
CA ARG A 66 2.76 6.75 -11.15
C ARG A 66 2.88 8.18 -11.69
N ILE A 67 3.80 8.95 -11.16
CA ILE A 67 4.00 10.34 -11.58
C ILE A 67 4.54 10.41 -13.02
N LEU A 68 5.49 9.54 -13.39
CA LEU A 68 5.95 9.45 -14.77
C LEU A 68 4.82 9.03 -15.72
N ASN A 69 4.01 8.07 -15.31
CA ASN A 69 2.85 7.62 -16.08
C ASN A 69 1.86 8.77 -16.32
N MET A 70 1.52 9.54 -15.28
CA MET A 70 0.66 10.72 -15.43
C MET A 70 1.27 11.75 -16.38
N ALA A 71 2.57 12.03 -16.27
CA ALA A 71 3.28 12.97 -17.13
C ALA A 71 3.25 12.50 -18.59
N ALA A 72 3.45 11.22 -18.82
CA ALA A 72 3.38 10.62 -20.16
C ALA A 72 2.02 10.86 -20.82
N PHE A 73 0.93 10.60 -20.10
CA PHE A 73 -0.42 10.79 -20.65
C PHE A 73 -0.78 12.27 -20.82
N ALA A 74 -0.47 13.12 -19.85
CA ALA A 74 -0.79 14.55 -19.93
C ALA A 74 -0.06 15.25 -21.08
N THR A 75 1.06 14.71 -21.53
CA THR A 75 1.86 15.29 -22.63
C THR A 75 1.91 14.42 -23.88
N TYR A 76 1.03 13.42 -23.96
CA TYR A 76 0.94 12.54 -25.11
C TYR A 76 0.59 13.33 -26.40
N GLY A 77 1.36 13.13 -27.44
CA GLY A 77 1.21 13.86 -28.69
C GLY A 77 1.95 15.22 -28.73
N GLU A 78 2.39 15.78 -27.60
CA GLU A 78 3.12 17.04 -27.54
C GLU A 78 4.62 16.85 -27.25
N LEU A 79 4.95 15.91 -26.37
CA LEU A 79 6.35 15.52 -26.16
C LEU A 79 6.68 14.25 -26.92
N PRO A 80 7.70 14.27 -27.80
CA PRO A 80 8.03 13.06 -28.61
C PRO A 80 8.35 11.81 -27.78
N MET A 81 8.86 11.97 -26.55
CA MET A 81 9.18 10.84 -25.67
C MET A 81 8.00 10.33 -24.84
N ALA A 82 6.86 11.01 -24.85
CA ALA A 82 5.72 10.63 -24.03
C ALA A 82 5.18 9.25 -24.39
N SER A 83 5.14 8.88 -25.69
CA SER A 83 4.77 7.55 -26.13
C SER A 83 5.69 6.46 -25.58
N THR A 84 7.00 6.68 -25.61
CA THR A 84 7.99 5.75 -25.04
C THR A 84 7.77 5.58 -23.52
N TRP A 85 7.42 6.65 -22.82
CA TRP A 85 7.11 6.55 -21.38
C TRP A 85 5.81 5.79 -21.11
N VAL A 86 4.79 5.98 -21.96
CA VAL A 86 3.54 5.21 -21.87
C VAL A 86 3.82 3.72 -22.08
N ASP A 87 4.53 3.37 -23.14
CA ASP A 87 4.86 1.97 -23.46
C ASP A 87 5.66 1.32 -22.35
N TYR A 88 6.67 2.02 -21.83
CA TYR A 88 7.48 1.55 -20.71
C TYR A 88 6.62 1.31 -19.45
N CYS A 89 5.85 2.30 -19.05
CA CYS A 89 5.02 2.20 -17.85
C CYS A 89 3.95 1.09 -17.98
N TYR A 90 3.35 0.94 -19.17
CA TYR A 90 2.40 -0.12 -19.43
C TYR A 90 3.04 -1.51 -19.32
N ASN A 91 4.17 -1.71 -19.98
CA ASN A 91 4.87 -3.00 -19.97
C ASN A 91 5.37 -3.37 -18.57
N GLU A 92 5.90 -2.40 -17.81
CA GLU A 92 6.29 -2.62 -16.42
C GLU A 92 5.08 -2.99 -15.54
N TRP A 93 3.93 -2.34 -15.74
CA TRP A 93 2.71 -2.67 -15.02
C TRP A 93 2.24 -4.10 -15.32
N VAL A 94 2.14 -4.45 -16.60
CA VAL A 94 1.70 -5.78 -17.04
C VAL A 94 2.62 -6.90 -16.54
N SER A 95 3.92 -6.66 -16.51
CA SER A 95 4.91 -7.70 -16.19
C SER A 95 5.19 -7.86 -14.70
N ARG A 96 4.90 -6.86 -13.87
CA ARG A 96 5.39 -6.83 -12.48
C ARG A 96 4.35 -6.53 -11.42
N LEU A 97 3.26 -5.85 -11.76
CA LEU A 97 2.29 -5.37 -10.77
C LEU A 97 0.86 -5.90 -11.03
N PRO A 98 0.07 -5.99 -9.99
CA PRO A 98 0.32 -5.59 -8.60
C PRO A 98 1.17 -6.58 -7.83
N GLY A 99 1.33 -7.80 -8.30
CA GLY A 99 1.71 -8.75 -7.37
C GLY A 99 2.76 -9.74 -7.69
N LEU A 100 3.55 -9.78 -6.71
CA LEU A 100 4.48 -10.86 -6.48
C LEU A 100 3.76 -12.09 -5.92
N ASN A 101 2.48 -11.99 -5.55
CA ASN A 101 1.68 -13.05 -4.93
C ASN A 101 0.20 -12.90 -5.28
N ALA A 102 -0.58 -13.97 -5.15
CA ALA A 102 -2.02 -13.96 -5.37
C ALA A 102 -2.83 -13.78 -4.06
N ASP A 103 -2.18 -13.84 -2.91
CA ASP A 103 -2.86 -13.79 -1.60
C ASP A 103 -3.32 -12.39 -1.19
N GLY A 104 -2.88 -11.36 -1.90
CA GLY A 104 -3.24 -9.97 -1.63
C GLY A 104 -2.44 -9.32 -0.51
N GLY A 105 -1.47 -10.00 0.08
CA GLY A 105 -0.66 -9.48 1.15
C GLY A 105 0.37 -8.44 0.68
N TRP A 106 0.96 -7.72 1.65
CA TRP A 106 2.02 -6.76 1.43
C TRP A 106 3.13 -6.93 2.46
N HIS A 107 4.37 -7.14 2.04
CA HIS A 107 5.41 -7.69 2.91
C HIS A 107 6.24 -6.65 3.69
N ASN A 108 6.27 -5.39 3.28
CA ASN A 108 7.15 -4.39 3.90
C ASN A 108 6.46 -3.47 4.91
N GLY A 109 5.31 -3.91 5.41
CA GLY A 109 4.57 -3.22 6.45
C GLY A 109 3.44 -2.34 5.95
N ASP A 110 2.51 -2.06 6.83
CA ASP A 110 1.27 -1.38 6.51
C ASP A 110 1.46 0.11 6.21
N SER A 111 2.40 0.78 6.86
CA SER A 111 2.68 2.20 6.57
C SER A 111 3.27 2.40 5.18
N TYR A 112 4.15 1.51 4.74
CA TYR A 112 4.70 1.54 3.39
C TYR A 112 3.72 0.99 2.34
N PHE A 113 2.83 0.10 2.72
CA PHE A 113 1.67 -0.23 1.92
C PHE A 113 0.84 1.02 1.61
N GLN A 114 0.53 1.83 2.62
CA GLN A 114 -0.31 3.02 2.45
C GLN A 114 0.29 4.07 1.52
N VAL A 115 1.60 4.22 1.42
CA VAL A 115 2.18 5.18 0.47
C VAL A 115 2.02 4.76 -1.00
N ASN A 116 1.70 3.49 -1.25
CA ASN A 116 1.50 2.95 -2.59
C ASN A 116 0.03 2.87 -3.02
N LEU A 117 -0.92 3.07 -2.11
CA LEU A 117 -2.36 2.87 -2.37
C LEU A 117 -2.86 3.63 -3.60
N ARG A 118 -2.36 4.82 -3.80
CA ARG A 118 -2.72 5.64 -4.95
C ARG A 118 -2.24 5.05 -6.27
N THR A 119 -1.02 4.55 -6.31
CA THR A 119 -0.46 3.88 -7.50
C THR A 119 -1.23 2.60 -7.81
N LEU A 120 -1.56 1.83 -6.77
CA LEU A 120 -2.28 0.56 -6.90
C LEU A 120 -3.72 0.71 -7.44
N ILE A 121 -4.31 1.89 -7.35
CA ILE A 121 -5.64 2.17 -7.90
C ILE A 121 -5.58 3.00 -9.18
N GLU A 122 -4.85 4.12 -9.19
CA GLU A 122 -4.90 5.07 -10.29
C GLU A 122 -4.31 4.48 -11.59
N VAL A 123 -3.20 3.75 -11.48
CA VAL A 123 -2.54 3.17 -12.66
C VAL A 123 -3.41 2.09 -13.33
N PRO A 124 -3.88 1.04 -12.62
CA PRO A 124 -4.73 0.04 -13.25
C PRO A 124 -6.08 0.61 -13.70
N ALA A 125 -6.70 1.53 -12.95
CA ALA A 125 -7.94 2.17 -13.36
C ALA A 125 -7.75 2.94 -14.68
N PHE A 126 -6.62 3.59 -14.83
CA PHE A 126 -6.28 4.31 -16.04
C PHE A 126 -6.09 3.37 -17.23
N TYR A 127 -5.25 2.35 -17.06
CA TYR A 127 -5.01 1.38 -18.13
C TYR A 127 -6.24 0.56 -18.48
N SER A 128 -7.07 0.18 -17.51
CA SER A 128 -8.32 -0.52 -17.80
C SER A 128 -9.26 0.29 -18.69
N ARG A 129 -9.31 1.60 -18.47
CA ARG A 129 -10.15 2.50 -19.31
C ARG A 129 -9.65 2.65 -20.72
N ILE A 130 -8.33 2.62 -20.93
CA ILE A 130 -7.72 2.82 -22.25
C ILE A 130 -7.71 1.52 -23.05
N SER A 131 -7.30 0.41 -22.43
CA SER A 131 -7.14 -0.88 -23.10
C SER A 131 -8.44 -1.67 -23.20
N GLY A 132 -9.43 -1.39 -22.35
CA GLY A 132 -10.62 -2.21 -22.19
C GLY A 132 -10.37 -3.52 -21.41
N PHE A 133 -9.14 -3.78 -20.98
CA PHE A 133 -8.79 -4.93 -20.14
C PHE A 133 -9.01 -4.58 -18.67
N ASP A 134 -9.68 -5.45 -17.92
CA ASP A 134 -9.91 -5.22 -16.50
C ASP A 134 -8.70 -5.68 -15.64
N PHE A 135 -7.82 -4.76 -15.33
CA PHE A 135 -6.65 -5.04 -14.47
C PHE A 135 -7.01 -5.35 -13.02
N PHE A 136 -8.22 -5.02 -12.56
CA PHE A 136 -8.69 -5.38 -11.23
C PHE A 136 -9.26 -6.81 -11.15
N ALA A 137 -9.37 -7.51 -12.28
CA ALA A 137 -9.69 -8.93 -12.32
C ALA A 137 -8.57 -9.82 -11.75
N ASP A 138 -7.36 -9.28 -11.55
CA ASP A 138 -6.27 -9.99 -10.89
C ASP A 138 -6.69 -10.35 -9.45
N PRO A 139 -6.57 -11.64 -9.03
CA PRO A 139 -6.99 -12.10 -7.71
C PRO A 139 -6.38 -11.33 -6.54
N TRP A 140 -5.18 -10.77 -6.74
CA TRP A 140 -4.53 -9.96 -5.74
C TRP A 140 -5.41 -8.81 -5.22
N TYR A 141 -6.13 -8.11 -6.10
CA TYR A 141 -6.96 -6.97 -5.70
C TYR A 141 -8.11 -7.37 -4.78
N ASN A 142 -8.83 -8.42 -5.13
CA ASN A 142 -9.92 -8.90 -4.28
C ASN A 142 -9.40 -9.42 -2.93
N ASN A 143 -8.27 -10.11 -2.92
CA ASN A 143 -7.63 -10.61 -1.71
C ASN A 143 -7.00 -9.48 -0.89
N ASN A 144 -6.50 -8.43 -1.54
CA ASN A 144 -5.97 -7.25 -0.86
C ASN A 144 -7.05 -6.47 -0.09
N ALA A 145 -8.32 -6.54 -0.50
CA ALA A 145 -9.43 -6.01 0.30
C ALA A 145 -9.48 -6.66 1.69
N PHE A 146 -9.25 -7.97 1.78
CA PHE A 146 -9.16 -8.66 3.07
C PHE A 146 -7.87 -8.29 3.83
N TYR A 147 -6.75 -8.10 3.13
CA TYR A 147 -5.53 -7.59 3.76
C TYR A 147 -5.79 -6.25 4.46
N VAL A 148 -6.47 -5.33 3.79
CA VAL A 148 -6.87 -4.03 4.37
C VAL A 148 -7.67 -4.20 5.66
N ILE A 149 -8.68 -5.09 5.67
CA ILE A 149 -9.56 -5.32 6.81
C ILE A 149 -8.82 -5.97 7.98
N TYR A 150 -8.07 -7.04 7.70
CA TYR A 150 -7.44 -7.85 8.75
C TYR A 150 -6.18 -7.21 9.32
N GLN A 151 -5.43 -6.44 8.53
CA GLN A 151 -4.27 -5.71 9.04
C GLN A 151 -4.64 -4.47 9.86
N GLN A 152 -5.80 -3.91 9.61
CA GLN A 152 -6.27 -2.76 10.37
C GLN A 152 -7.81 -2.75 10.44
N PRO A 153 -8.42 -3.52 11.33
CA PRO A 153 -9.86 -3.47 11.58
C PRO A 153 -10.35 -2.04 11.83
N PRO A 154 -11.61 -1.71 11.61
CA PRO A 154 -12.13 -0.37 11.84
C PRO A 154 -11.76 0.15 13.23
N PHE A 155 -11.23 1.38 13.27
CA PHE A 155 -10.77 2.08 14.49
C PHE A 155 -9.58 1.47 15.22
N SER A 156 -9.07 0.31 14.77
CA SER A 156 -7.88 -0.30 15.34
C SER A 156 -6.61 0.41 14.90
N LYS A 157 -5.55 0.21 15.66
CA LYS A 157 -4.20 0.41 15.15
C LYS A 157 -3.85 -0.68 14.13
N SER A 158 -2.84 -0.41 13.30
CA SER A 158 -2.33 -1.36 12.34
C SER A 158 -1.67 -2.57 13.02
N ALA A 159 -1.69 -3.71 12.36
CA ALA A 159 -1.05 -4.95 12.83
C ALA A 159 0.46 -4.83 13.10
N GLY A 160 1.12 -3.80 12.57
CA GLY A 160 2.46 -3.41 13.02
C GLY A 160 3.59 -4.32 12.55
N GLN A 161 3.67 -4.63 11.26
CA GLN A 161 4.69 -5.55 10.73
C GLN A 161 5.80 -4.88 9.89
N GLY A 162 5.85 -3.55 9.87
CA GLY A 162 6.84 -2.77 9.13
C GLY A 162 7.75 -1.90 10.00
N ASN A 163 8.65 -1.17 9.37
CA ASN A 163 9.66 -0.36 10.04
C ASN A 163 9.31 1.13 10.14
N SER A 164 8.05 1.49 10.22
CA SER A 164 7.63 2.89 10.29
C SER A 164 6.56 3.11 11.36
N HIS A 165 5.50 3.84 11.06
CA HIS A 165 4.54 4.35 12.03
C HIS A 165 3.43 3.36 12.41
N GLU A 166 3.65 2.07 12.30
CA GLU A 166 2.62 1.03 12.42
C GLU A 166 1.81 1.15 13.72
N SER A 167 2.50 1.29 14.85
CA SER A 167 1.85 1.34 16.17
C SER A 167 0.99 2.59 16.40
N LYS A 168 1.15 3.61 15.57
CA LYS A 168 0.42 4.88 15.68
C LYS A 168 -0.70 5.01 14.67
N MET A 169 -0.67 4.19 13.62
CA MET A 169 -1.63 4.30 12.54
C MET A 169 -3.02 3.87 12.97
N LYS A 170 -3.98 4.71 12.66
CA LYS A 170 -5.41 4.39 12.65
C LYS A 170 -5.91 4.47 11.21
N PRO A 171 -7.04 3.84 10.87
CA PRO A 171 -7.65 4.07 9.57
C PRO A 171 -7.79 5.56 9.28
N ASN A 172 -7.35 5.97 8.12
CA ASN A 172 -7.37 7.36 7.67
C ASN A 172 -8.05 7.45 6.29
N GLY A 173 -8.27 8.67 5.79
CA GLY A 173 -8.95 8.89 4.53
C GLY A 173 -8.33 8.17 3.34
N THR A 174 -7.00 8.00 3.33
CA THR A 174 -6.28 7.24 2.32
C THR A 174 -6.69 5.77 2.31
N ARG A 175 -6.67 5.12 3.48
CA ARG A 175 -7.01 3.71 3.60
C ARG A 175 -8.48 3.47 3.33
N VAL A 176 -9.36 4.34 3.81
CA VAL A 176 -10.80 4.23 3.58
C VAL A 176 -11.13 4.45 2.10
N GLY A 177 -10.51 5.45 1.46
CA GLY A 177 -10.65 5.67 0.02
C GLY A 177 -10.13 4.52 -0.84
N TYR A 178 -9.06 3.87 -0.39
CA TYR A 178 -8.54 2.67 -1.04
C TYR A 178 -9.50 1.47 -0.90
N ALA A 179 -10.02 1.25 0.30
CA ALA A 179 -11.03 0.21 0.53
C ALA A 179 -12.31 0.46 -0.28
N ASP A 180 -12.75 1.72 -0.41
CA ASP A 180 -13.86 2.13 -1.28
C ASP A 180 -13.58 1.79 -2.75
N ALA A 181 -12.37 2.06 -3.23
CA ALA A 181 -11.98 1.73 -4.58
C ALA A 181 -11.98 0.21 -4.81
N LEU A 182 -11.38 -0.57 -3.93
CA LEU A 182 -11.41 -2.04 -4.02
C LEU A 182 -12.83 -2.61 -3.95
N ALA A 183 -13.67 -2.04 -3.07
CA ALA A 183 -15.08 -2.45 -2.99
C ALA A 183 -15.81 -2.28 -4.33
N ARG A 184 -15.55 -1.18 -5.04
CA ARG A 184 -16.16 -0.89 -6.34
C ARG A 184 -15.55 -1.70 -7.48
N GLU A 185 -14.23 -1.77 -7.54
CA GLU A 185 -13.53 -2.44 -8.63
C GLU A 185 -13.72 -3.96 -8.59
N CYS A 186 -13.60 -4.57 -7.40
CA CYS A 186 -13.74 -6.01 -7.22
C CYS A 186 -15.16 -6.45 -6.85
N ASN A 187 -16.13 -5.53 -6.77
CA ASN A 187 -17.47 -5.80 -6.23
C ASN A 187 -17.42 -6.51 -4.87
N ASN A 188 -16.51 -6.08 -3.98
CA ASN A 188 -16.26 -6.73 -2.69
C ASN A 188 -17.17 -6.16 -1.58
N PRO A 189 -18.14 -6.93 -1.07
CA PRO A 189 -19.12 -6.44 -0.10
C PRO A 189 -18.52 -6.20 1.29
N TRP A 190 -17.47 -6.92 1.67
CA TRP A 190 -16.82 -6.74 2.98
C TRP A 190 -15.94 -5.51 3.01
N ALA A 191 -15.25 -5.18 1.91
CA ALA A 191 -14.57 -3.89 1.77
C ALA A 191 -15.59 -2.74 1.84
N ALA A 192 -16.76 -2.89 1.25
CA ALA A 192 -17.84 -1.91 1.38
C ALA A 192 -18.36 -1.81 2.82
N ALA A 193 -18.51 -2.94 3.53
CA ALA A 193 -18.87 -2.95 4.95
C ALA A 193 -17.83 -2.26 5.83
N TYR A 194 -16.53 -2.47 5.56
CA TYR A 194 -15.43 -1.77 6.23
C TYR A 194 -15.54 -0.25 6.08
N VAL A 195 -15.74 0.22 4.86
CA VAL A 195 -15.93 1.64 4.56
C VAL A 195 -17.12 2.21 5.31
N ARG A 196 -18.29 1.57 5.23
CA ARG A 196 -19.50 2.03 5.91
C ARG A 196 -19.35 2.08 7.41
N THR A 197 -18.72 1.07 8.01
CA THR A 197 -18.48 1.02 9.46
C THR A 197 -17.67 2.23 9.93
N ILE A 198 -16.67 2.63 9.16
CA ILE A 198 -15.86 3.81 9.51
C ILE A 198 -16.64 5.10 9.27
N LEU A 199 -17.32 5.22 8.12
CA LEU A 199 -18.07 6.43 7.77
C LEU A 199 -19.25 6.70 8.73
N GLN A 200 -19.82 5.69 9.38
CA GLN A 200 -20.84 5.88 10.41
C GLN A 200 -20.36 6.73 11.60
N LYS A 201 -19.08 6.60 11.98
CA LYS A 201 -18.49 7.38 13.08
C LYS A 201 -17.67 8.59 12.60
N GLU A 202 -17.09 8.49 11.42
CA GLU A 202 -16.22 9.52 10.84
C GLU A 202 -16.66 9.81 9.38
N PRO A 203 -17.81 10.45 9.15
CA PRO A 203 -18.39 10.65 7.81
C PRO A 203 -17.46 11.44 6.86
N ASP A 204 -16.67 12.36 7.40
CA ASP A 204 -15.78 13.23 6.61
C ASP A 204 -14.35 12.70 6.50
N ILE A 205 -14.07 11.45 6.89
CA ILE A 205 -12.69 10.96 6.98
C ILE A 205 -11.97 11.03 5.64
N MET A 206 -12.67 10.76 4.54
CA MET A 206 -12.08 10.81 3.20
C MET A 206 -11.89 12.25 2.69
N GLU A 207 -12.61 13.22 3.27
CA GLU A 207 -12.53 14.64 2.88
C GLU A 207 -11.45 15.37 3.67
N LYS A 208 -11.12 14.90 4.86
CA LYS A 208 -10.04 15.42 5.71
C LYS A 208 -8.64 15.10 5.21
N THR A 209 -8.52 14.36 4.15
CA THR A 209 -7.23 14.00 3.58
C THR A 209 -6.61 15.23 2.93
N PHE A 210 -5.41 15.59 3.37
CA PHE A 210 -4.73 16.80 2.94
C PHE A 210 -4.36 16.71 1.44
N LEU A 211 -4.78 17.69 0.65
CA LEU A 211 -4.39 17.84 -0.74
C LEU A 211 -2.85 17.75 -0.88
N GLY A 212 -2.38 16.85 -1.72
CA GLY A 212 -0.95 16.64 -1.98
C GLY A 212 -0.29 15.55 -1.13
N LYS A 213 -0.92 15.01 -0.11
CA LYS A 213 -0.51 13.73 0.47
C LYS A 213 -1.10 12.60 -0.34
N SER A 214 -0.31 11.58 -0.54
CA SER A 214 -0.43 10.49 -1.51
C SER A 214 -1.71 9.64 -1.45
N GLY A 215 -2.85 10.15 -0.95
CA GLY A 215 -3.77 9.15 -0.59
C GLY A 215 -5.25 9.35 -0.72
N ASP A 216 -5.73 10.51 -1.08
CA ASP A 216 -7.17 10.75 -1.08
C ASP A 216 -7.94 10.07 -2.21
N LEU A 217 -7.23 9.56 -3.22
CA LEU A 217 -7.84 8.96 -4.42
C LEU A 217 -8.95 9.83 -5.04
N THR A 218 -8.86 11.15 -4.86
CA THR A 218 -9.89 12.10 -5.32
C THR A 218 -10.17 11.93 -6.81
N TRP A 219 -9.11 11.81 -7.63
CA TRP A 219 -9.28 11.59 -9.06
C TRP A 219 -10.12 10.33 -9.34
N TYR A 220 -9.80 9.21 -8.71
CA TYR A 220 -10.55 7.96 -8.86
C TYR A 220 -12.00 8.13 -8.43
N ARG A 221 -12.23 8.68 -7.24
CA ARG A 221 -13.58 8.89 -6.67
C ARG A 221 -14.44 9.80 -7.54
N CYS A 222 -13.86 10.86 -8.10
CA CYS A 222 -14.56 11.78 -8.99
C CYS A 222 -14.82 11.20 -10.39
N THR A 223 -14.07 10.22 -10.82
CA THR A 223 -14.14 9.69 -12.19
C THR A 223 -14.73 8.30 -12.31
N THR A 224 -14.81 7.54 -11.21
CA THR A 224 -15.41 6.20 -11.24
C THR A 224 -16.90 6.25 -11.46
N LYS A 225 -17.40 5.31 -12.30
CA LYS A 225 -18.83 5.07 -12.51
C LYS A 225 -19.33 3.81 -11.79
N LYS A 226 -18.41 3.03 -11.18
CA LYS A 226 -18.75 1.80 -10.48
C LYS A 226 -19.41 2.14 -9.14
N ALA A 227 -20.57 1.55 -8.88
CA ALA A 227 -21.29 1.73 -7.62
C ALA A 227 -20.61 0.96 -6.48
N LEU A 228 -20.75 1.48 -5.27
CA LEU A 228 -20.39 0.71 -4.07
C LEU A 228 -21.37 -0.46 -3.92
N PRO A 229 -20.91 -1.70 -3.63
CA PRO A 229 -21.78 -2.84 -3.37
C PRO A 229 -22.88 -2.50 -2.34
N LYS A 230 -24.08 -3.07 -2.55
CA LYS A 230 -25.23 -2.83 -1.67
C LYS A 230 -24.92 -3.25 -0.23
N GLU A 231 -25.68 -2.73 0.71
CA GLU A 231 -25.66 -3.21 2.09
C GLU A 231 -26.19 -4.64 2.16
N GLY A 232 -25.79 -5.39 3.18
CA GLY A 232 -26.19 -6.77 3.39
C GLY A 232 -25.14 -7.64 4.05
N HIS A 233 -23.89 -7.13 4.15
CA HIS A 233 -22.81 -7.84 4.82
C HIS A 233 -22.21 -7.00 5.96
N THR A 234 -21.75 -7.71 6.99
CA THR A 234 -21.06 -7.12 8.14
C THR A 234 -19.70 -7.79 8.34
N LEU A 235 -18.77 -7.09 8.95
CA LEU A 235 -17.45 -7.66 9.23
C LEU A 235 -17.50 -8.83 10.23
N ALA A 236 -18.58 -8.95 10.99
CA ALA A 236 -18.80 -10.06 11.93
C ALA A 236 -19.03 -11.42 11.22
N GLU A 237 -19.34 -11.41 9.93
CA GLU A 237 -19.51 -12.62 9.11
C GLU A 237 -18.18 -13.21 8.64
N LEU A 238 -17.11 -12.42 8.71
CA LEU A 238 -15.79 -12.87 8.28
C LEU A 238 -15.17 -13.85 9.28
N PRO A 239 -14.38 -14.82 8.81
CA PRO A 239 -13.58 -15.67 9.69
C PRO A 239 -12.76 -14.85 10.69
N MET A 240 -12.55 -15.38 11.89
CA MET A 240 -11.81 -14.70 12.94
C MET A 240 -10.30 -14.60 12.64
N ALA A 241 -9.80 -15.38 11.68
CA ALA A 241 -8.41 -15.32 11.25
C ALA A 241 -8.33 -15.24 9.73
N LYS A 242 -7.21 -14.66 9.27
CA LYS A 242 -6.81 -14.64 7.87
C LYS A 242 -5.32 -14.80 7.76
N VAL A 243 -4.89 -15.69 6.87
CA VAL A 243 -3.49 -15.90 6.55
C VAL A 243 -3.22 -15.54 5.10
N PHE A 244 -2.22 -14.71 4.90
CA PHE A 244 -1.62 -14.35 3.62
C PHE A 244 -0.32 -15.15 3.53
N ASN A 245 -0.43 -16.40 3.12
CA ASN A 245 0.66 -17.38 3.27
C ASN A 245 1.83 -17.15 2.31
N GLU A 246 1.59 -16.60 1.13
CA GLU A 246 2.65 -16.25 0.18
C GLU A 246 3.44 -15.04 0.69
N THR A 247 2.75 -14.08 1.31
CA THR A 247 3.38 -12.94 1.97
C THR A 247 3.97 -13.33 3.33
N GLY A 248 3.42 -14.35 3.97
CA GLY A 248 3.86 -14.82 5.29
C GLY A 248 3.36 -13.92 6.43
N ILE A 249 2.10 -13.48 6.36
CA ILE A 249 1.46 -12.67 7.40
C ILE A 249 0.12 -13.31 7.76
N GLY A 250 -0.15 -13.40 9.05
CA GLY A 250 -1.44 -13.86 9.55
C GLY A 250 -1.97 -12.96 10.66
N THR A 251 -3.28 -12.81 10.74
CA THR A 251 -3.96 -12.12 11.85
C THR A 251 -5.08 -12.97 12.39
N MET A 252 -5.23 -12.94 13.71
CA MET A 252 -6.34 -13.56 14.43
C MET A 252 -7.06 -12.48 15.22
N ASN A 253 -8.38 -12.50 15.19
CA ASN A 253 -9.25 -11.54 15.86
C ASN A 253 -10.29 -12.27 16.69
N THR A 254 -10.79 -11.67 17.75
CA THR A 254 -11.93 -12.18 18.49
C THR A 254 -13.25 -11.52 18.08
N SER A 255 -13.18 -10.36 17.43
CA SER A 255 -14.35 -9.66 16.90
C SER A 255 -13.93 -8.60 15.87
N LEU A 256 -14.11 -8.85 14.59
CA LEU A 256 -13.88 -7.85 13.54
C LEU A 256 -14.96 -6.75 13.49
N GLY A 257 -16.17 -7.07 13.96
CA GLY A 257 -17.31 -6.14 13.94
C GLY A 257 -17.40 -5.20 15.16
N ASP A 258 -16.70 -5.53 16.26
CA ASP A 258 -16.75 -4.75 17.51
C ASP A 258 -15.34 -4.55 18.06
N ILE A 259 -14.79 -3.36 17.81
CA ILE A 259 -13.40 -3.05 18.17
C ILE A 259 -13.17 -3.08 19.69
N ASP A 260 -14.15 -2.70 20.49
CA ASP A 260 -14.00 -2.63 21.95
C ASP A 260 -13.86 -4.03 22.59
N LYS A 261 -14.34 -5.05 21.89
CA LYS A 261 -14.21 -6.47 22.28
C LYS A 261 -13.14 -7.22 21.50
N ASN A 262 -12.51 -6.58 20.51
CA ASN A 262 -11.53 -7.25 19.67
C ASN A 262 -10.18 -7.38 20.34
N ALA A 263 -9.75 -8.60 20.59
CA ALA A 263 -8.36 -8.95 20.77
C ALA A 263 -7.78 -9.38 19.43
N MET A 264 -6.73 -8.74 18.96
CA MET A 264 -6.05 -9.08 17.72
C MET A 264 -4.63 -9.55 18.00
N LEU A 265 -4.23 -10.63 17.35
CA LEU A 265 -2.85 -11.09 17.25
C LEU A 265 -2.44 -11.01 15.78
N SER A 266 -1.33 -10.38 15.48
CA SER A 266 -0.69 -10.48 14.17
C SER A 266 0.61 -11.26 14.28
N PHE A 267 0.91 -12.05 13.25
CA PHE A 267 2.09 -12.89 13.16
C PHE A 267 2.74 -12.71 11.80
N ARG A 268 4.07 -12.73 11.78
CA ARG A 268 4.83 -12.64 10.53
C ARG A 268 5.92 -13.72 10.47
N SER A 269 5.91 -14.45 9.35
CA SER A 269 7.00 -15.33 8.91
C SER A 269 7.03 -15.30 7.39
N SER A 270 7.76 -14.34 6.83
CA SER A 270 7.65 -13.91 5.43
C SER A 270 8.77 -14.45 4.57
N SER A 271 8.42 -14.95 3.38
CA SER A 271 9.36 -15.40 2.35
C SER A 271 10.22 -14.27 1.77
N TYR A 272 9.81 -13.03 1.96
CA TYR A 272 10.51 -11.85 1.44
C TYR A 272 11.71 -11.39 2.28
N GLY A 273 11.94 -12.01 3.42
CA GLY A 273 13.01 -11.59 4.33
C GLY A 273 12.84 -10.17 4.85
N SER A 274 13.95 -9.42 4.93
CA SER A 274 13.98 -8.04 5.38
C SER A 274 14.57 -7.12 4.31
N THR A 275 13.79 -6.91 3.26
CA THR A 275 14.13 -5.98 2.15
C THR A 275 13.19 -4.79 2.13
N SER A 276 13.65 -3.69 1.55
CA SER A 276 12.89 -2.42 1.37
C SER A 276 12.30 -1.95 2.69
N HIS A 277 11.83 -1.87 3.52
CA HIS A 277 11.27 -1.49 4.82
C HIS A 277 10.67 -2.69 5.59
N ALA A 278 10.83 -3.90 5.08
CA ALA A 278 10.55 -5.08 5.87
C ALA A 278 11.61 -5.27 6.95
N LEU A 279 11.19 -5.74 8.10
CA LEU A 279 12.06 -5.95 9.26
C LEU A 279 12.55 -7.40 9.32
N ALA A 280 13.69 -7.61 9.97
CA ALA A 280 14.17 -8.94 10.31
C ALA A 280 13.39 -9.48 11.54
N ASN A 281 12.10 -9.68 11.37
CA ASN A 281 11.14 -10.03 12.41
C ASN A 281 10.35 -11.29 12.08
N GLN A 282 11.00 -12.30 11.51
CA GLN A 282 10.36 -13.59 11.28
C GLN A 282 9.98 -14.24 12.62
N ASN A 283 8.85 -14.92 12.60
CA ASN A 283 8.24 -15.52 13.79
C ASN A 283 7.94 -14.48 14.91
N ALA A 284 7.79 -13.22 14.54
CA ALA A 284 7.37 -12.18 15.46
C ALA A 284 5.85 -12.03 15.48
N PHE A 285 5.36 -11.64 16.64
CA PHE A 285 3.94 -11.35 16.82
C PHE A 285 3.73 -9.98 17.48
N ASN A 286 2.56 -9.40 17.23
CA ASN A 286 2.06 -8.23 17.94
C ASN A 286 0.65 -8.52 18.46
N THR A 287 0.29 -7.93 19.58
CA THR A 287 -1.04 -8.10 20.16
C THR A 287 -1.70 -6.76 20.44
N PHE A 288 -3.02 -6.74 20.28
CA PHE A 288 -3.85 -5.56 20.47
C PHE A 288 -5.13 -5.93 21.21
N TYR A 289 -5.70 -4.96 21.91
CA TYR A 289 -7.03 -5.08 22.52
C TYR A 289 -7.76 -3.74 22.45
N GLY A 290 -9.03 -3.77 22.08
CA GLY A 290 -9.83 -2.56 21.95
C GLY A 290 -9.20 -1.56 20.95
N GLY A 291 -8.54 -2.04 19.91
CA GLY A 291 -7.83 -1.24 18.93
C GLY A 291 -6.52 -0.60 19.41
N LYS A 292 -6.08 -0.91 20.63
CA LYS A 292 -4.83 -0.40 21.22
C LYS A 292 -3.77 -1.48 21.23
N ALA A 293 -2.52 -1.08 21.00
CA ALA A 293 -1.38 -1.97 21.07
C ALA A 293 -1.09 -2.41 22.52
N ILE A 294 -0.85 -3.69 22.75
CA ILE A 294 -0.47 -4.29 24.03
C ILE A 294 1.00 -4.69 23.98
N PHE A 295 1.35 -5.65 23.11
CA PHE A 295 2.72 -6.02 22.83
C PHE A 295 3.00 -5.77 21.35
N THR A 296 3.89 -4.84 21.06
CA THR A 296 4.32 -4.53 19.70
C THR A 296 5.82 -4.42 19.63
N ALA A 297 6.37 -4.54 18.44
CA ALA A 297 7.75 -4.20 18.17
C ALA A 297 8.06 -2.76 18.62
N ALA A 298 9.30 -2.51 19.00
CA ALA A 298 9.77 -1.16 19.30
C ALA A 298 9.52 -0.24 18.09
N ASP A 299 8.81 0.87 18.34
CA ASP A 299 8.48 1.83 17.28
C ASP A 299 9.72 2.67 16.93
N ILE A 300 10.20 2.51 15.72
CA ILE A 300 11.37 3.25 15.20
C ILE A 300 11.21 4.76 15.30
N VAL A 301 10.01 5.26 15.19
CA VAL A 301 9.77 6.72 15.07
C VAL A 301 10.00 7.48 16.37
N GLN A 302 9.81 6.85 17.51
CA GLN A 302 10.16 7.51 18.78
C GLN A 302 11.67 7.64 18.98
N VAL A 303 12.43 6.88 18.24
CA VAL A 303 13.84 6.66 18.47
C VAL A 303 14.73 7.21 17.35
N LEU A 304 14.15 7.66 16.21
CA LEU A 304 14.87 8.23 15.06
C LEU A 304 15.65 9.53 15.34
N ARG A 305 15.72 9.97 16.58
CA ARG A 305 16.65 11.05 16.96
C ARG A 305 18.09 10.59 17.11
N THR A 306 18.38 9.30 17.01
CA THR A 306 19.74 8.77 17.14
C THR A 306 19.97 7.62 16.17
N ILE A 307 21.01 7.70 15.35
CA ILE A 307 21.46 6.69 14.36
C ILE A 307 21.56 5.27 14.96
N ILE A 308 21.87 5.15 16.24
CA ILE A 308 22.00 3.89 16.98
C ILE A 308 20.72 3.06 16.99
N VAL A 309 19.58 3.68 16.90
CA VAL A 309 18.29 3.02 17.03
C VAL A 309 17.77 2.46 15.71
N CYS A 310 18.10 3.08 14.59
CA CYS A 310 17.85 2.46 13.27
C CYS A 310 18.52 1.08 13.17
N ILE A 311 19.67 0.90 13.81
CA ILE A 311 20.41 -0.38 13.83
C ILE A 311 19.73 -1.39 14.77
N LEU A 312 19.14 -0.95 15.89
CA LEU A 312 18.52 -1.84 16.87
C LEU A 312 17.15 -2.37 16.40
N THR A 313 16.34 -1.52 15.77
CA THR A 313 14.98 -1.90 15.38
C THR A 313 14.92 -2.80 14.14
N VAL A 314 15.99 -2.83 13.34
CA VAL A 314 16.12 -3.81 12.25
C VAL A 314 16.40 -5.22 12.79
N LYS A 315 16.86 -5.34 14.05
CA LYS A 315 17.22 -6.62 14.63
C LYS A 315 16.03 -7.34 15.26
N PRO A 316 15.96 -8.68 15.18
CA PRO A 316 14.93 -9.48 15.83
C PRO A 316 14.77 -9.25 17.33
N SER A 317 15.84 -8.84 18.02
CA SER A 317 15.82 -8.52 19.46
C SER A 317 14.94 -7.32 19.84
N ALA A 318 14.51 -6.50 18.88
CA ALA A 318 13.57 -5.40 19.09
C ALA A 318 12.11 -5.82 18.87
N HIS A 319 11.86 -7.08 18.57
CA HIS A 319 10.55 -7.64 18.24
C HIS A 319 10.17 -8.75 19.22
N ASN A 320 8.88 -9.05 19.28
CA ASN A 320 8.35 -10.18 20.05
C ASN A 320 8.63 -11.49 19.27
N SER A 321 9.88 -11.90 19.20
CA SER A 321 10.33 -13.09 18.48
C SER A 321 11.21 -13.97 19.36
N ILE A 322 11.42 -15.21 18.91
CA ILE A 322 12.27 -16.18 19.61
C ILE A 322 13.73 -16.00 19.16
N LEU A 323 14.63 -15.90 20.12
CA LEU A 323 16.08 -15.93 19.89
C LEU A 323 16.63 -17.28 20.34
N VAL A 324 17.54 -17.86 19.55
CA VAL A 324 18.23 -19.11 19.92
C VAL A 324 19.65 -18.79 20.33
N ASN A 325 19.99 -19.04 21.60
CA ASN A 325 21.29 -18.69 22.19
C ASN A 325 21.66 -17.19 22.02
N GLY A 326 20.66 -16.31 22.07
CA GLY A 326 20.87 -14.88 21.82
C GLY A 326 21.15 -14.52 20.36
N MET A 327 21.18 -15.49 19.46
CA MET A 327 21.37 -15.26 18.02
C MET A 327 20.06 -14.81 17.37
N THR A 328 20.23 -13.91 16.44
CA THR A 328 19.14 -13.36 15.61
C THR A 328 19.16 -14.03 14.23
N GLN A 329 18.04 -13.93 13.52
CA GLN A 329 17.99 -14.29 12.10
C GLN A 329 18.87 -13.35 11.26
N LYS A 330 19.25 -13.79 10.06
CA LYS A 330 19.94 -12.94 9.09
C LYS A 330 19.09 -11.75 8.67
N ILE A 331 19.75 -10.64 8.37
CA ILE A 331 19.16 -9.46 7.76
C ILE A 331 19.27 -9.61 6.24
N GLY A 332 18.28 -9.13 5.51
CA GLY A 332 18.20 -9.24 4.06
C GLY A 332 17.32 -10.39 3.59
N THR A 333 17.44 -10.75 2.33
CA THR A 333 16.62 -11.81 1.71
C THR A 333 16.91 -13.20 2.26
N GLU A 334 18.10 -13.42 2.78
CA GLU A 334 18.47 -14.71 3.38
C GLU A 334 17.79 -14.99 4.74
N GLY A 335 17.26 -13.95 5.39
CA GLY A 335 16.52 -14.06 6.65
C GLY A 335 15.02 -14.23 6.39
N TYR A 336 14.64 -15.13 5.50
CA TYR A 336 13.24 -15.40 5.17
C TYR A 336 12.61 -16.43 6.12
N GLY A 337 11.28 -16.48 6.10
CA GLY A 337 10.46 -17.46 6.79
C GLY A 337 9.26 -17.83 5.95
N TRP A 338 8.41 -18.68 6.45
CA TRP A 338 7.13 -19.02 5.82
C TRP A 338 6.17 -19.55 6.87
N ILE A 339 4.88 -19.59 6.53
CA ILE A 339 3.83 -20.20 7.34
C ILE A 339 3.46 -21.54 6.68
N PRO A 340 4.00 -22.67 7.17
CA PRO A 340 3.82 -23.96 6.49
C PRO A 340 2.42 -24.53 6.65
N ARG A 341 1.74 -24.18 7.74
CA ARG A 341 0.40 -24.68 8.06
C ARG A 341 -0.41 -23.63 8.80
N TRP A 342 -1.68 -23.55 8.46
CA TRP A 342 -2.66 -22.75 9.17
C TRP A 342 -4.04 -23.38 9.07
N TYR A 343 -4.91 -22.97 9.97
CA TYR A 343 -6.31 -23.32 9.95
C TYR A 343 -7.15 -22.08 10.25
N GLU A 344 -8.08 -21.77 9.37
CA GLU A 344 -9.02 -20.65 9.49
C GLU A 344 -10.41 -21.25 9.73
N GLY A 345 -10.80 -21.47 10.98
CA GLY A 345 -12.11 -21.97 11.35
C GLY A 345 -13.02 -20.88 11.89
N GLU A 346 -14.30 -21.18 11.98
CA GLU A 346 -15.31 -20.23 12.48
C GLU A 346 -15.07 -19.80 13.94
N LYS A 347 -14.59 -20.70 14.77
CA LYS A 347 -14.37 -20.48 16.22
C LYS A 347 -12.93 -20.61 16.67
N ASN A 348 -12.10 -21.30 15.91
CA ASN A 348 -10.71 -21.58 16.25
C ASN A 348 -9.85 -21.37 15.03
N SER A 349 -8.72 -20.72 15.23
CA SER A 349 -7.72 -20.55 14.18
C SER A 349 -6.35 -20.89 14.72
N LEU A 350 -5.49 -21.46 13.87
CA LEU A 350 -4.15 -21.90 14.19
C LEU A 350 -3.20 -21.48 13.07
N ILE A 351 -2.02 -20.98 13.48
CA ILE A 351 -0.89 -20.68 12.59
C ILE A 351 0.34 -21.35 13.20
N TRP A 352 1.08 -22.18 12.43
CA TRP A 352 2.34 -22.77 12.85
C TRP A 352 3.30 -23.06 11.70
#